data_400dfb78357f9b054bb3414261a80c08
#
_entry.id   400dfb78357f9b054bb3414261a80c08
#
_cell.length_a   1.000
_cell.length_b   1.000
_cell.length_c   1.000
_cell.angle_alpha   90.00
_cell.angle_beta   90.00
_cell.angle_gamma   90.00
#
_symmetry.space_group_name_H-M   'P 1'
#
loop_
_entity.id
_entity.type
_entity.pdbx_description
1 polymer ?
#
loop_
_entity_poly.entity_id
_entity_poly.type
_entity_poly.pdbx_seq_one_letter_code
_entity_poly.pdbx_strand_id
1 'polypeptide(L)'
;MGEPTRVCVVGPGTRFLSGITYYTYSLIGAFACAGYQCSAVLIRNLVPAQLYPGRDRVGSALTDLRLPPDVARVDGIDWYWGRSLTRAVTMLRRKRPDALILQWWTGAVLHTYLVLAIVARLLGTKVVVEFHEAQDVGEARVPFLTRYMDLLGKGLLRLSAAQVVHSRFDRYLVRQRFGVSGNVALIPHAGYDYLAPQPPLRAAPKDAVNLLYFGVIRSFKGVEDLIAALDLLGASPTRFWLTVVGETWQGWDLPSRLIASSPYRDRITFVNRYVTDAEAAGYFAGADVVVLPYHRSSSSGPLQIAMAAGLPVVTTRVGGLVEATDGYPGAVLAEPASPRSLADAIVQAAGLVGPRFEGASTWADTVRSYSELLDGILR
;
A
#
# COMPACT_ATOMS: atom_id res chain seq x y z
N MET A 1 -5.25 -35.87 7.31
CA MET A 1 -4.99 -34.44 7.04
C MET A 1 -3.49 -34.32 6.89
N GLY A 2 -2.99 -33.79 5.74
CA GLY A 2 -1.56 -33.55 5.54
C GLY A 2 -1.02 -32.50 6.52
N GLU A 3 0.31 -32.43 6.68
CA GLU A 3 0.93 -31.36 7.45
C GLU A 3 0.55 -29.98 6.83
N PRO A 4 0.30 -28.95 7.66
CA PRO A 4 -0.05 -27.63 7.14
C PRO A 4 1.15 -27.03 6.38
N THR A 5 0.87 -26.40 5.23
CA THR A 5 1.91 -25.70 4.47
C THR A 5 2.53 -24.58 5.29
N ARG A 6 3.86 -24.54 5.32
CA ARG A 6 4.66 -23.58 6.08
C ARG A 6 5.04 -22.39 5.21
N VAL A 7 4.61 -21.19 5.60
CA VAL A 7 4.90 -19.96 4.85
C VAL A 7 5.71 -18.99 5.71
N CYS A 8 6.76 -18.42 5.13
CA CYS A 8 7.49 -17.32 5.73
C CYS A 8 7.31 -16.06 4.90
N VAL A 9 6.78 -14.98 5.49
CA VAL A 9 6.65 -13.68 4.84
C VAL A 9 7.76 -12.74 5.31
N VAL A 10 8.42 -12.08 4.37
CA VAL A 10 9.46 -11.06 4.63
C VAL A 10 8.97 -9.72 4.14
N GLY A 11 8.81 -8.77 5.05
CA GLY A 11 8.31 -7.44 4.72
C GLY A 11 8.65 -6.40 5.79
N PRO A 12 8.14 -5.16 5.67
CA PRO A 12 8.41 -4.11 6.65
C PRO A 12 7.71 -4.41 7.99
N GLY A 13 8.42 -4.12 9.09
CA GLY A 13 7.85 -4.12 10.44
C GLY A 13 7.23 -2.76 10.80
N THR A 14 6.59 -2.69 11.98
CA THR A 14 5.86 -1.49 12.45
C THR A 14 6.74 -0.26 12.69
N ARG A 15 8.05 -0.41 12.78
CA ARG A 15 8.99 0.71 12.84
C ARG A 15 9.06 1.52 11.53
N PHE A 16 8.75 0.87 10.41
CA PHE A 16 8.63 1.47 9.10
C PHE A 16 7.17 1.46 8.68
N LEU A 17 6.38 2.34 9.27
CA LEU A 17 4.94 2.35 9.04
C LEU A 17 4.61 2.87 7.63
N SER A 18 4.06 2.00 6.81
CA SER A 18 3.62 2.28 5.44
C SER A 18 2.45 1.40 5.07
N GLY A 19 1.78 1.67 3.95
CA GLY A 19 0.71 0.79 3.43
C GLY A 19 1.15 -0.68 3.33
N ILE A 20 2.43 -0.91 2.98
CA ILE A 20 2.98 -2.27 2.83
C ILE A 20 3.17 -2.96 4.19
N THR A 21 3.41 -2.21 5.26
CA THR A 21 3.42 -2.77 6.61
C THR A 21 2.06 -3.38 6.96
N TYR A 22 0.99 -2.63 6.70
CA TYR A 22 -0.39 -3.12 6.90
C TYR A 22 -0.66 -4.35 6.03
N TYR A 23 -0.29 -4.30 4.76
CA TYR A 23 -0.43 -5.44 3.85
C TYR A 23 0.30 -6.68 4.39
N THR A 24 1.56 -6.54 4.79
CA THR A 24 2.40 -7.64 5.30
C THR A 24 1.74 -8.31 6.51
N TYR A 25 1.25 -7.52 7.47
CA TYR A 25 0.61 -8.05 8.68
C TYR A 25 -0.73 -8.71 8.36
N SER A 26 -1.55 -8.09 7.53
CA SER A 26 -2.84 -8.64 7.11
C SER A 26 -2.69 -9.93 6.31
N LEU A 27 -1.72 -10.01 5.40
CA LEU A 27 -1.42 -11.22 4.63
C LEU A 27 -1.02 -12.37 5.57
N ILE A 28 -0.14 -12.12 6.54
CA ILE A 28 0.28 -13.13 7.52
C ILE A 28 -0.92 -13.60 8.36
N GLY A 29 -1.76 -12.65 8.82
CA GLY A 29 -2.98 -12.95 9.56
C GLY A 29 -3.95 -13.80 8.74
N ALA A 30 -4.16 -13.46 7.48
CA ALA A 30 -5.03 -14.20 6.57
C ALA A 30 -4.53 -15.63 6.30
N PHE A 31 -3.23 -15.81 6.10
CA PHE A 31 -2.64 -17.16 6.00
C PHE A 31 -2.84 -17.96 7.29
N ALA A 32 -2.59 -17.35 8.45
CA ALA A 32 -2.79 -18.03 9.74
C ALA A 32 -4.26 -18.44 9.94
N CYS A 33 -5.22 -17.56 9.62
CA CYS A 33 -6.65 -17.88 9.67
C CYS A 33 -7.04 -19.01 8.71
N ALA A 34 -6.35 -19.14 7.58
CA ALA A 34 -6.57 -20.22 6.61
C ALA A 34 -5.85 -21.54 6.96
N GLY A 35 -5.19 -21.61 8.12
CA GLY A 35 -4.56 -22.83 8.63
C GLY A 35 -3.11 -23.06 8.16
N TYR A 36 -2.46 -22.05 7.56
CA TYR A 36 -1.04 -22.13 7.25
C TYR A 36 -0.19 -21.99 8.51
N GLN A 37 0.93 -22.69 8.56
CA GLN A 37 1.93 -22.47 9.60
C GLN A 37 2.81 -21.28 9.24
N CYS A 38 2.54 -20.10 9.85
CA CYS A 38 3.16 -18.85 9.47
C CYS A 38 4.43 -18.54 10.29
N SER A 39 5.37 -17.87 9.60
CA SER A 39 6.49 -17.19 10.23
C SER A 39 6.76 -15.86 9.53
N ALA A 40 7.40 -14.91 10.23
CA ALA A 40 7.63 -13.57 9.71
C ALA A 40 9.07 -13.11 9.95
N VAL A 41 9.65 -12.48 8.93
CA VAL A 41 10.91 -11.75 9.03
C VAL A 41 10.64 -10.28 8.75
N LEU A 42 10.70 -9.45 9.78
CA LEU A 42 10.30 -8.05 9.71
C LEU A 42 11.53 -7.13 9.60
N ILE A 43 11.53 -6.27 8.58
CA ILE A 43 12.56 -5.28 8.38
C ILE A 43 12.31 -4.10 9.31
N ARG A 44 13.34 -3.73 10.09
CA ARG A 44 13.27 -2.65 11.07
C ARG A 44 13.82 -1.34 10.52
N ASN A 45 15.02 -1.37 9.97
CA ASN A 45 15.73 -0.21 9.46
C ASN A 45 16.09 -0.44 7.99
N LEU A 46 15.48 0.33 7.11
CA LEU A 46 15.69 0.23 5.66
C LEU A 46 16.97 0.92 5.21
N VAL A 47 17.20 2.12 5.76
CA VAL A 47 18.38 2.97 5.55
C VAL A 47 18.66 3.71 6.85
N PRO A 48 19.86 4.29 7.05
CA PRO A 48 20.12 5.13 8.21
C PRO A 48 19.07 6.22 8.38
N ALA A 49 18.62 6.44 9.62
CA ALA A 49 17.55 7.41 9.92
C ALA A 49 17.83 8.83 9.38
N GLN A 50 19.13 9.20 9.25
CA GLN A 50 19.54 10.50 8.70
C GLN A 50 19.21 10.64 7.20
N LEU A 51 19.10 9.52 6.46
CA LEU A 51 18.78 9.49 5.04
C LEU A 51 17.30 9.23 4.78
N TYR A 52 16.50 9.14 5.84
CA TYR A 52 15.09 8.78 5.75
C TYR A 52 14.21 10.04 5.68
N PRO A 53 13.43 10.22 4.63
CA PRO A 53 12.36 11.21 4.64
C PRO A 53 11.26 10.74 5.61
N GLY A 54 10.75 11.64 6.45
CA GLY A 54 9.76 11.31 7.48
C GLY A 54 10.39 10.70 8.74
N ARG A 55 11.43 11.33 9.27
CA ARG A 55 12.12 10.91 10.51
C ARG A 55 11.20 10.69 11.70
N ASP A 56 10.12 11.45 11.80
CA ASP A 56 9.16 11.38 12.89
C ASP A 56 8.39 10.05 12.95
N ARG A 57 8.35 9.33 11.85
CA ARG A 57 7.69 8.01 11.75
C ARG A 57 8.57 6.85 12.20
N VAL A 58 9.89 7.01 12.20
CA VAL A 58 10.82 5.96 12.59
C VAL A 58 10.78 5.78 14.11
N GLY A 59 10.16 4.70 14.56
CA GLY A 59 10.08 4.33 15.98
C GLY A 59 8.86 4.82 16.72
N SER A 60 7.92 5.55 16.11
CA SER A 60 6.67 5.94 16.77
C SER A 60 5.65 4.79 16.77
N ALA A 61 4.97 4.60 17.92
CA ALA A 61 3.89 3.61 18.07
C ALA A 61 2.56 4.22 17.56
N LEU A 62 2.42 4.37 16.24
CA LEU A 62 1.24 4.96 15.60
C LEU A 62 0.21 3.90 15.16
N THR A 63 0.50 2.61 15.38
CA THR A 63 -0.34 1.52 14.92
C THR A 63 -0.54 0.46 16.00
N ASP A 64 -1.72 -0.11 16.02
CA ASP A 64 -2.09 -1.25 16.88
C ASP A 64 -1.90 -2.60 16.18
N LEU A 65 -1.26 -2.62 15.00
CA LEU A 65 -1.00 -3.85 14.26
C LEU A 65 -0.25 -4.89 15.11
N ARG A 66 -0.80 -6.08 15.19
CA ARG A 66 -0.24 -7.24 15.88
C ARG A 66 -0.26 -8.45 14.96
N LEU A 67 0.80 -9.23 14.99
CA LEU A 67 0.75 -10.58 14.41
C LEU A 67 0.07 -11.54 15.37
N PRO A 68 -0.62 -12.57 14.86
CA PRO A 68 -1.13 -13.65 15.70
C PRO A 68 -0.03 -14.21 16.63
N PRO A 69 -0.36 -14.58 17.87
CA PRO A 69 0.64 -14.96 18.88
C PRO A 69 1.43 -16.22 18.53
N ASP A 70 0.87 -17.11 17.73
CA ASP A 70 1.46 -18.36 17.23
C ASP A 70 2.43 -18.14 16.05
N VAL A 71 2.45 -16.97 15.44
CA VAL A 71 3.37 -16.63 14.35
C VAL A 71 4.78 -16.41 14.90
N ALA A 72 5.68 -17.32 14.53
CA ALA A 72 7.09 -17.16 14.85
C ALA A 72 7.69 -15.98 14.09
N ARG A 73 8.35 -15.04 14.79
CA ARG A 73 8.85 -13.82 14.16
C ARG A 73 10.27 -13.49 14.52
N VAL A 74 11.02 -12.93 13.55
CA VAL A 74 12.23 -12.16 13.76
C VAL A 74 11.88 -10.70 13.47
N ASP A 75 11.73 -9.92 14.54
CA ASP A 75 11.51 -8.49 14.44
C ASP A 75 12.86 -7.78 14.42
N GLY A 76 13.15 -7.14 13.29
CA GLY A 76 14.31 -6.27 13.18
C GLY A 76 15.47 -6.80 12.35
N ILE A 77 15.28 -6.97 11.05
CA ILE A 77 16.42 -6.95 10.13
C ILE A 77 16.77 -5.50 9.84
N ASP A 78 18.08 -5.20 9.97
CA ASP A 78 18.66 -3.94 9.58
C ASP A 78 19.31 -4.05 8.19
N TRP A 79 19.28 -2.98 7.39
CA TRP A 79 19.87 -2.99 6.05
C TRP A 79 21.38 -3.29 6.05
N TYR A 80 22.10 -2.96 7.12
CA TYR A 80 23.53 -3.24 7.31
C TYR A 80 23.81 -4.63 7.91
N TRP A 81 22.77 -5.44 8.06
CA TRP A 81 22.78 -6.85 8.50
C TRP A 81 23.22 -7.12 9.94
N GLY A 82 24.51 -7.32 10.18
CA GLY A 82 25.01 -7.71 11.50
C GLY A 82 24.32 -8.96 12.05
N ARG A 83 24.08 -8.96 13.36
CA ARG A 83 23.39 -10.06 14.05
C ARG A 83 21.92 -10.23 13.63
N SER A 84 21.32 -9.21 13.00
CA SER A 84 19.91 -9.26 12.59
C SER A 84 19.70 -10.26 11.46
N LEU A 85 20.59 -10.30 10.48
CA LEU A 85 20.53 -11.27 9.38
C LEU A 85 20.76 -12.70 9.87
N THR A 86 21.67 -12.91 10.82
CA THR A 86 21.95 -14.23 11.41
C THR A 86 20.71 -14.80 12.09
N ARG A 87 19.90 -13.97 12.79
CA ARG A 87 18.63 -14.40 13.40
C ARG A 87 17.62 -14.86 12.33
N ALA A 88 17.50 -14.10 11.24
CA ALA A 88 16.59 -14.46 10.16
C ALA A 88 16.99 -15.77 9.49
N VAL A 89 18.29 -15.95 9.17
CA VAL A 89 18.83 -17.20 8.62
C VAL A 89 18.60 -18.37 9.59
N THR A 90 18.82 -18.16 10.89
CA THR A 90 18.59 -19.20 11.91
C THR A 90 17.13 -19.59 11.97
N MET A 91 16.21 -18.61 11.86
CA MET A 91 14.77 -18.89 11.83
C MET A 91 14.39 -19.70 10.59
N LEU A 92 14.85 -19.33 9.39
CA LEU A 92 14.60 -20.09 8.16
C LEU A 92 15.11 -21.55 8.29
N ARG A 93 16.30 -21.75 8.85
CA ARG A 93 16.86 -23.10 9.08
C ARG A 93 16.02 -23.94 10.07
N ARG A 94 15.46 -23.30 11.10
CA ARG A 94 14.65 -23.98 12.12
C ARG A 94 13.22 -24.26 11.65
N LYS A 95 12.60 -23.29 11.00
CA LYS A 95 11.18 -23.37 10.57
C LYS A 95 11.02 -24.12 9.25
N ARG A 96 12.07 -24.11 8.40
CA ARG A 96 12.07 -24.75 7.06
C ARG A 96 10.76 -24.50 6.32
N PRO A 97 10.43 -23.24 6.01
CA PRO A 97 9.18 -22.94 5.31
C PRO A 97 9.18 -23.60 3.93
N ASP A 98 8.01 -24.02 3.48
CA ASP A 98 7.83 -24.58 2.13
C ASP A 98 7.88 -23.43 1.09
N ALA A 99 7.38 -22.25 1.48
CA ALA A 99 7.46 -21.02 0.68
C ALA A 99 7.99 -19.83 1.47
N LEU A 100 8.84 -19.03 0.83
CA LEU A 100 9.34 -17.73 1.31
C LEU A 100 8.79 -16.63 0.40
N ILE A 101 7.92 -15.76 0.93
CA ILE A 101 7.31 -14.64 0.21
C ILE A 101 8.04 -13.35 0.56
N LEU A 102 8.63 -12.71 -0.44
CA LEU A 102 9.42 -11.49 -0.31
C LEU A 102 8.62 -10.30 -0.84
N GLN A 103 8.24 -9.38 0.04
CA GLN A 103 7.46 -8.18 -0.27
C GLN A 103 8.38 -7.10 -0.88
N TRP A 104 8.40 -6.91 -2.19
CA TRP A 104 9.27 -5.94 -2.85
C TRP A 104 8.57 -4.60 -3.09
N TRP A 105 9.06 -3.54 -2.45
CA TRP A 105 8.54 -2.16 -2.59
C TRP A 105 9.63 -1.10 -2.80
N THR A 106 10.92 -1.46 -2.62
CA THR A 106 12.08 -0.55 -2.80
C THR A 106 13.33 -1.36 -3.11
N GLY A 107 14.29 -0.76 -3.80
CA GLY A 107 15.60 -1.35 -4.05
C GLY A 107 16.44 -1.56 -2.79
N ALA A 108 16.17 -0.80 -1.73
CA ALA A 108 16.93 -0.90 -0.48
C ALA A 108 16.87 -2.28 0.20
N VAL A 109 15.86 -3.10 -0.10
CA VAL A 109 15.71 -4.46 0.46
C VAL A 109 16.43 -5.54 -0.35
N LEU A 110 16.82 -5.27 -1.60
CA LEU A 110 17.24 -6.30 -2.56
C LEU A 110 18.45 -7.12 -2.13
N HIS A 111 19.47 -6.50 -1.55
CA HIS A 111 20.66 -7.23 -1.08
C HIS A 111 20.30 -8.22 0.06
N THR A 112 19.39 -7.82 0.96
CA THR A 112 18.89 -8.69 2.04
C THR A 112 18.05 -9.81 1.46
N TYR A 113 17.15 -9.49 0.53
CA TYR A 113 16.27 -10.47 -0.12
C TYR A 113 17.05 -11.49 -0.93
N LEU A 114 18.12 -11.07 -1.61
CA LEU A 114 18.97 -11.98 -2.37
C LEU A 114 19.63 -13.02 -1.44
N VAL A 115 20.18 -12.59 -0.29
CA VAL A 115 20.78 -13.50 0.70
C VAL A 115 19.73 -14.46 1.26
N LEU A 116 18.55 -13.96 1.65
CA LEU A 116 17.47 -14.81 2.17
C LEU A 116 16.97 -15.79 1.11
N ALA A 117 16.87 -15.38 -0.15
CA ALA A 117 16.48 -16.23 -1.26
C ALA A 117 17.50 -17.35 -1.52
N ILE A 118 18.81 -17.05 -1.49
CA ILE A 118 19.88 -18.05 -1.61
C ILE A 118 19.75 -19.07 -0.47
N VAL A 119 19.65 -18.62 0.78
CA VAL A 119 19.48 -19.50 1.93
C VAL A 119 18.23 -20.36 1.80
N ALA A 120 17.10 -19.77 1.43
CA ALA A 120 15.84 -20.47 1.21
C ALA A 120 16.00 -21.58 0.15
N ARG A 121 16.59 -21.27 -0.98
CA ARG A 121 16.85 -22.25 -2.06
C ARG A 121 17.72 -23.40 -1.61
N LEU A 122 18.77 -23.14 -0.84
CA LEU A 122 19.64 -24.18 -0.26
C LEU A 122 18.89 -25.07 0.75
N LEU A 123 17.81 -24.58 1.36
CA LEU A 123 16.95 -25.35 2.26
C LEU A 123 15.80 -26.09 1.54
N GLY A 124 15.70 -25.95 0.20
CA GLY A 124 14.61 -26.53 -0.60
C GLY A 124 13.33 -25.68 -0.60
N THR A 125 13.33 -24.49 0.04
CA THR A 125 12.21 -23.57 0.10
C THR A 125 11.97 -22.89 -1.25
N LYS A 126 10.72 -22.81 -1.70
CA LYS A 126 10.34 -22.05 -2.89
C LYS A 126 10.27 -20.58 -2.58
N VAL A 127 10.86 -19.75 -3.43
CA VAL A 127 10.88 -18.30 -3.25
C VAL A 127 9.81 -17.66 -4.14
N VAL A 128 8.96 -16.83 -3.56
CA VAL A 128 7.97 -16.00 -4.25
C VAL A 128 8.33 -14.53 -4.04
N VAL A 129 8.34 -13.75 -5.10
CA VAL A 129 8.57 -12.29 -5.03
C VAL A 129 7.27 -11.57 -5.32
N GLU A 130 6.75 -10.83 -4.36
CA GLU A 130 5.53 -10.04 -4.48
C GLU A 130 5.87 -8.58 -4.66
N PHE A 131 5.45 -8.01 -5.79
CA PHE A 131 5.72 -6.63 -6.14
C PHE A 131 4.60 -5.71 -5.68
N HIS A 132 4.92 -4.75 -4.82
CA HIS A 132 4.03 -3.64 -4.46
C HIS A 132 4.33 -2.39 -5.27
N GLU A 133 5.56 -2.25 -5.74
CA GLU A 133 5.96 -1.16 -6.61
C GLU A 133 7.01 -1.66 -7.61
N ALA A 134 6.66 -1.66 -8.89
CA ALA A 134 7.56 -2.12 -9.95
C ALA A 134 8.68 -1.09 -10.24
N GLN A 135 8.46 0.18 -9.88
CA GLN A 135 9.39 1.28 -10.10
C GLN A 135 9.21 2.39 -9.06
N ASP A 136 10.15 2.52 -8.13
CA ASP A 136 10.22 3.68 -7.23
C ASP A 136 10.76 4.90 -8.00
N VAL A 137 10.08 6.04 -7.80
CA VAL A 137 10.37 7.30 -8.52
C VAL A 137 11.63 7.97 -8.03
N GLY A 138 11.93 7.85 -6.74
CA GLY A 138 13.15 8.38 -6.16
C GLY A 138 14.39 7.67 -6.71
N GLU A 139 14.26 6.37 -6.89
CA GLU A 139 15.32 5.48 -7.39
C GLU A 139 15.59 5.68 -8.89
N ALA A 140 14.55 5.94 -9.68
CA ALA A 140 14.68 6.16 -11.13
C ALA A 140 15.52 7.40 -11.50
N ARG A 141 15.71 8.33 -10.56
CA ARG A 141 16.51 9.55 -10.79
C ARG A 141 18.02 9.35 -10.60
N VAL A 142 18.44 8.20 -10.06
CA VAL A 142 19.86 7.92 -9.76
C VAL A 142 20.35 6.73 -10.60
N PRO A 143 21.14 6.96 -11.67
CA PRO A 143 21.53 5.88 -12.61
C PRO A 143 22.25 4.70 -11.95
N PHE A 144 23.09 4.95 -10.95
CA PHE A 144 23.76 3.88 -10.20
C PHE A 144 22.76 2.99 -9.45
N LEU A 145 21.74 3.59 -8.84
CA LEU A 145 20.71 2.87 -8.10
C LEU A 145 19.83 2.03 -9.06
N THR A 146 19.53 2.56 -10.22
CA THR A 146 18.82 1.81 -11.27
C THR A 146 19.58 0.56 -11.71
N ARG A 147 20.91 0.69 -11.96
CA ARG A 147 21.77 -0.46 -12.30
C ARG A 147 21.84 -1.50 -11.19
N TYR A 148 21.96 -1.04 -9.94
CA TYR A 148 21.94 -1.90 -8.77
C TYR A 148 20.64 -2.71 -8.70
N MET A 149 19.50 -2.04 -8.85
CA MET A 149 18.18 -2.69 -8.83
C MET A 149 18.01 -3.68 -9.98
N ASP A 150 18.45 -3.33 -11.17
CA ASP A 150 18.32 -4.22 -12.34
C ASP A 150 19.19 -5.47 -12.17
N LEU A 151 20.39 -5.32 -11.66
CA LEU A 151 21.31 -6.46 -11.44
C LEU A 151 20.81 -7.38 -10.33
N LEU A 152 20.58 -6.84 -9.13
CA LEU A 152 20.14 -7.64 -7.98
C LEU A 152 18.72 -8.14 -8.16
N GLY A 153 17.84 -7.33 -8.77
CA GLY A 153 16.48 -7.72 -9.07
C GLY A 153 16.42 -8.90 -10.03
N LYS A 154 17.15 -8.86 -11.15
CA LYS A 154 17.26 -10.00 -12.06
C LYS A 154 17.84 -11.24 -11.37
N GLY A 155 18.84 -11.06 -10.50
CA GLY A 155 19.40 -12.14 -9.68
C GLY A 155 18.37 -12.77 -8.77
N LEU A 156 17.58 -11.95 -8.04
CA LEU A 156 16.52 -12.40 -7.16
C LEU A 156 15.41 -13.14 -7.92
N LEU A 157 14.98 -12.60 -9.06
CA LEU A 157 13.93 -13.19 -9.88
C LEU A 157 14.33 -14.54 -10.50
N ARG A 158 15.61 -14.74 -10.81
CA ARG A 158 16.13 -16.06 -11.23
C ARG A 158 16.07 -17.12 -10.12
N LEU A 159 16.14 -16.70 -8.86
CA LEU A 159 16.02 -17.59 -7.70
C LEU A 159 14.56 -17.84 -7.33
N SER A 160 13.63 -17.01 -7.77
CA SER A 160 12.21 -17.17 -7.45
C SER A 160 11.54 -18.24 -8.29
N ALA A 161 10.58 -18.95 -7.69
CA ALA A 161 9.72 -19.94 -8.36
C ALA A 161 8.50 -19.28 -9.01
N ALA A 162 8.05 -18.14 -8.45
CA ALA A 162 6.96 -17.35 -8.98
C ALA A 162 7.10 -15.87 -8.59
N GLN A 163 6.41 -15.00 -9.33
CA GLN A 163 6.24 -13.60 -9.02
C GLN A 163 4.75 -13.31 -8.83
N VAL A 164 4.44 -12.38 -7.91
CA VAL A 164 3.08 -11.90 -7.67
C VAL A 164 3.03 -10.41 -7.95
N VAL A 165 1.98 -9.97 -8.62
CA VAL A 165 1.67 -8.57 -8.90
C VAL A 165 0.18 -8.33 -8.64
N HIS A 166 -0.20 -7.07 -8.40
CA HIS A 166 -1.58 -6.72 -8.00
C HIS A 166 -2.45 -6.21 -9.16
N SER A 167 -1.84 -5.89 -10.31
CA SER A 167 -2.55 -5.43 -11.50
C SER A 167 -1.91 -5.96 -12.79
N ARG A 168 -2.67 -5.96 -13.88
CA ARG A 168 -2.15 -6.24 -15.23
C ARG A 168 -1.13 -5.19 -15.65
N PHE A 169 -1.33 -3.94 -15.18
CA PHE A 169 -0.39 -2.85 -15.38
C PHE A 169 0.96 -3.16 -14.74
N ASP A 170 1.00 -3.58 -13.46
CA ASP A 170 2.24 -3.97 -12.77
C ASP A 170 2.89 -5.19 -13.44
N ARG A 171 2.09 -6.16 -13.88
CA ARG A 171 2.60 -7.32 -14.62
C ARG A 171 3.30 -6.90 -15.91
N TYR A 172 2.73 -5.95 -16.65
CA TYR A 172 3.37 -5.39 -17.83
C TYR A 172 4.70 -4.73 -17.46
N LEU A 173 4.73 -3.85 -16.45
CA LEU A 173 5.95 -3.15 -16.01
C LEU A 173 7.06 -4.11 -15.56
N VAL A 174 6.72 -5.13 -14.75
CA VAL A 174 7.68 -6.13 -14.27
C VAL A 174 8.28 -6.92 -15.43
N ARG A 175 7.45 -7.36 -16.38
CA ARG A 175 7.91 -8.05 -17.58
C ARG A 175 8.82 -7.18 -18.44
N GLN A 176 8.45 -5.93 -18.69
CA GLN A 176 9.26 -5.00 -19.49
C GLN A 176 10.60 -4.70 -18.84
N ARG A 177 10.62 -4.44 -17.52
CA ARG A 177 11.83 -4.05 -16.82
C ARG A 177 12.81 -5.19 -16.62
N PHE A 178 12.31 -6.35 -16.20
CA PHE A 178 13.18 -7.46 -15.77
C PHE A 178 13.28 -8.59 -16.79
N GLY A 179 12.52 -8.55 -17.89
CA GLY A 179 12.51 -9.60 -18.90
C GLY A 179 11.93 -10.92 -18.39
N VAL A 180 11.01 -10.88 -17.43
CA VAL A 180 10.40 -12.08 -16.82
C VAL A 180 9.40 -12.66 -17.80
N SER A 181 9.65 -13.90 -18.26
CA SER A 181 8.73 -14.67 -19.10
C SER A 181 7.98 -15.78 -18.35
N GLY A 182 8.32 -15.99 -17.07
CA GLY A 182 7.78 -17.07 -16.25
C GLY A 182 6.40 -16.79 -15.64
N ASN A 183 6.11 -17.52 -14.56
CA ASN A 183 4.83 -17.45 -13.84
C ASN A 183 4.72 -16.14 -13.03
N VAL A 184 4.11 -15.11 -13.61
CA VAL A 184 3.74 -13.87 -12.95
C VAL A 184 2.26 -13.92 -12.63
N ALA A 185 1.94 -14.32 -11.41
CA ALA A 185 0.57 -14.43 -10.92
C ALA A 185 -0.03 -13.04 -10.68
N LEU A 186 -1.29 -12.89 -11.06
CA LEU A 186 -2.08 -11.70 -10.74
C LEU A 186 -2.93 -12.02 -9.51
N ILE A 187 -2.57 -11.43 -8.37
CA ILE A 187 -3.33 -11.55 -7.12
C ILE A 187 -3.77 -10.13 -6.74
N PRO A 188 -5.05 -9.80 -6.88
CA PRO A 188 -5.56 -8.47 -6.55
C PRO A 188 -5.26 -8.10 -5.09
N HIS A 189 -5.02 -6.82 -4.86
CA HIS A 189 -4.81 -6.30 -3.51
C HIS A 189 -6.12 -6.40 -2.74
N ALA A 190 -6.11 -7.01 -1.54
CA ALA A 190 -7.28 -7.08 -0.69
C ALA A 190 -7.65 -5.72 -0.09
N GLY A 191 -8.92 -5.53 0.22
CA GLY A 191 -9.41 -4.39 0.99
C GLY A 191 -8.77 -4.37 2.39
N TYR A 192 -8.51 -3.18 2.90
CA TYR A 192 -8.01 -3.01 4.27
C TYR A 192 -9.17 -2.86 5.26
N ASP A 193 -9.46 -3.93 5.98
CA ASP A 193 -10.49 -4.05 7.02
C ASP A 193 -9.94 -4.01 8.46
N TYR A 194 -8.64 -3.69 8.61
CA TYR A 194 -7.96 -3.70 9.90
C TYR A 194 -8.31 -2.52 10.82
N LEU A 195 -8.93 -1.47 10.28
CA LEU A 195 -9.31 -0.29 11.06
C LEU A 195 -10.52 -0.63 11.94
N ALA A 196 -10.30 -0.69 13.25
CA ALA A 196 -11.41 -0.84 14.19
C ALA A 196 -12.38 0.35 14.08
N PRO A 197 -13.71 0.10 14.12
CA PRO A 197 -14.70 1.17 14.05
C PRO A 197 -14.45 2.26 15.09
N GLN A 198 -14.47 3.51 14.67
CA GLN A 198 -14.27 4.68 15.52
C GLN A 198 -15.39 5.71 15.28
N PRO A 199 -15.67 6.56 16.28
CA PRO A 199 -16.55 7.71 16.06
C PRO A 199 -16.05 8.57 14.90
N PRO A 200 -16.96 9.09 14.05
CA PRO A 200 -16.60 9.94 12.91
C PRO A 200 -15.80 11.17 13.33
N LEU A 201 -14.63 11.37 12.74
CA LEU A 201 -13.88 12.64 12.78
C LEU A 201 -14.27 13.45 11.54
N ARG A 202 -15.20 14.39 11.74
CA ARG A 202 -15.77 15.20 10.68
C ARG A 202 -15.69 16.68 11.04
N ALA A 203 -14.90 17.45 10.30
CA ALA A 203 -14.85 18.90 10.40
C ALA A 203 -15.95 19.58 9.55
N ALA A 204 -16.45 18.88 8.53
CA ALA A 204 -17.49 19.40 7.64
C ALA A 204 -18.81 19.63 8.37
N PRO A 205 -19.51 20.74 8.08
CA PRO A 205 -20.91 20.94 8.50
C PRO A 205 -21.82 19.80 8.00
N LYS A 206 -22.95 19.59 8.68
CA LYS A 206 -23.89 18.51 8.32
C LYS A 206 -24.52 18.66 6.94
N ASP A 207 -24.66 19.89 6.46
CA ASP A 207 -25.21 20.27 5.15
C ASP A 207 -24.17 20.24 4.01
N ALA A 208 -22.93 19.87 4.30
CA ALA A 208 -21.87 19.78 3.30
C ALA A 208 -21.43 18.34 3.05
N VAL A 209 -21.09 18.02 1.79
CA VAL A 209 -20.44 16.77 1.42
C VAL A 209 -18.97 16.82 1.85
N ASN A 210 -18.55 15.89 2.72
CA ASN A 210 -17.19 15.80 3.22
C ASN A 210 -16.31 14.96 2.30
N LEU A 211 -15.44 15.62 1.54
CA LEU A 211 -14.43 14.99 0.71
C LEU A 211 -13.21 14.67 1.56
N LEU A 212 -12.74 13.43 1.52
CA LEU A 212 -11.52 13.00 2.22
C LEU A 212 -10.40 12.69 1.22
N TYR A 213 -9.28 13.40 1.33
CA TYR A 213 -7.99 12.92 0.86
C TYR A 213 -7.22 12.33 2.03
N PHE A 214 -6.68 11.12 1.87
CA PHE A 214 -5.90 10.45 2.91
C PHE A 214 -4.59 9.88 2.35
N GLY A 215 -3.48 10.08 3.06
CA GLY A 215 -2.18 9.48 2.77
C GLY A 215 -1.04 10.49 2.65
N VAL A 216 0.19 9.98 2.53
CA VAL A 216 1.38 10.83 2.37
C VAL A 216 1.26 11.72 1.15
N ILE A 217 1.49 13.03 1.36
CA ILE A 217 1.34 14.04 0.32
C ILE A 217 2.66 14.20 -0.44
N ARG A 218 2.64 13.83 -1.72
CA ARG A 218 3.74 13.95 -2.69
C ARG A 218 3.23 14.57 -3.98
N SER A 219 4.10 15.15 -4.80
CA SER A 219 3.74 15.81 -6.06
C SER A 219 2.89 14.95 -7.01
N PHE A 220 3.12 13.65 -7.07
CA PHE A 220 2.36 12.75 -7.92
C PHE A 220 1.02 12.27 -7.31
N LYS A 221 0.69 12.73 -6.11
CA LYS A 221 -0.57 12.43 -5.43
C LYS A 221 -1.67 13.44 -5.74
N GLY A 222 -1.35 14.53 -6.46
CA GLY A 222 -2.31 15.45 -7.07
C GLY A 222 -3.18 16.23 -6.09
N VAL A 223 -2.71 16.47 -4.85
CA VAL A 223 -3.48 17.25 -3.87
C VAL A 223 -3.72 18.67 -4.39
N GLU A 224 -2.79 19.21 -5.17
CA GLU A 224 -2.91 20.48 -5.87
C GLU A 224 -4.11 20.53 -6.82
N ASP A 225 -4.35 19.45 -7.58
CA ASP A 225 -5.52 19.36 -8.48
C ASP A 225 -6.83 19.29 -7.69
N LEU A 226 -6.81 18.65 -6.51
CA LEU A 226 -8.00 18.58 -5.66
C LEU A 226 -8.36 19.93 -5.05
N ILE A 227 -7.35 20.74 -4.65
CA ILE A 227 -7.57 22.10 -4.19
C ILE A 227 -8.16 22.96 -5.33
N ALA A 228 -7.57 22.88 -6.53
CA ALA A 228 -8.09 23.58 -7.70
C ALA A 228 -9.49 23.10 -8.11
N ALA A 229 -9.80 21.82 -7.98
CA ALA A 229 -11.14 21.28 -8.20
C ALA A 229 -12.16 21.84 -7.18
N LEU A 230 -11.77 21.97 -5.91
CA LEU A 230 -12.63 22.59 -4.89
C LEU A 230 -12.96 24.06 -5.24
N ASP A 231 -11.99 24.80 -5.79
CA ASP A 231 -12.21 26.18 -6.25
C ASP A 231 -13.25 26.23 -7.38
N LEU A 232 -13.23 25.26 -8.31
CA LEU A 232 -14.26 25.12 -9.36
C LEU A 232 -15.63 24.74 -8.80
N LEU A 233 -15.66 23.94 -7.73
CA LEU A 233 -16.87 23.53 -7.04
C LEU A 233 -17.49 24.60 -6.16
N GLY A 234 -16.81 25.71 -5.93
CA GLY A 234 -17.26 26.78 -5.05
C GLY A 234 -18.58 27.42 -5.44
N ALA A 235 -18.91 27.42 -6.73
CA ALA A 235 -20.20 27.88 -7.29
C ALA A 235 -21.28 26.78 -7.37
N SER A 236 -20.97 25.56 -6.97
CA SER A 236 -21.93 24.43 -6.97
C SER A 236 -23.09 24.68 -5.97
N PRO A 237 -24.32 24.27 -6.30
CA PRO A 237 -25.41 24.26 -5.33
C PRO A 237 -25.16 23.31 -4.15
N THR A 238 -24.38 22.24 -4.37
CA THR A 238 -23.92 21.36 -3.31
C THR A 238 -22.72 21.98 -2.61
N ARG A 239 -22.79 22.12 -1.30
CA ARG A 239 -21.66 22.59 -0.48
C ARG A 239 -20.66 21.47 -0.27
N PHE A 240 -19.42 21.68 -0.66
CA PHE A 240 -18.33 20.75 -0.43
C PHE A 240 -17.39 21.24 0.67
N TRP A 241 -16.88 20.29 1.45
CA TRP A 241 -15.84 20.51 2.45
C TRP A 241 -14.70 19.53 2.18
N LEU A 242 -13.47 19.99 2.13
CA LEU A 242 -12.30 19.16 1.88
C LEU A 242 -11.54 18.91 3.18
N THR A 243 -11.35 17.65 3.53
CA THR A 243 -10.48 17.20 4.61
C THR A 243 -9.25 16.52 4.00
N VAL A 244 -8.08 17.13 4.13
CA VAL A 244 -6.79 16.59 3.67
C VAL A 244 -6.04 16.09 4.89
N VAL A 245 -5.79 14.78 4.93
CA VAL A 245 -5.11 14.12 6.06
C VAL A 245 -3.86 13.40 5.55
N GLY A 246 -2.71 13.79 6.05
CA GLY A 246 -1.44 13.14 5.75
C GLY A 246 -0.26 14.07 5.84
N GLU A 247 0.89 13.48 6.11
CA GLU A 247 2.15 14.20 6.21
C GLU A 247 2.65 14.59 4.82
N THR A 248 3.00 15.87 4.67
CA THR A 248 3.62 16.36 3.44
C THR A 248 5.07 15.88 3.36
N TRP A 249 5.44 15.37 2.18
CA TRP A 249 6.82 14.95 1.94
C TRP A 249 7.79 16.11 2.12
N GLN A 250 8.94 15.85 2.74
CA GLN A 250 9.92 16.86 3.09
C GLN A 250 10.28 17.76 1.89
N GLY A 251 10.14 19.07 2.07
CA GLY A 251 10.41 20.09 1.05
C GLY A 251 9.27 20.34 0.05
N TRP A 252 8.11 19.69 0.20
CA TRP A 252 6.95 19.91 -0.66
C TRP A 252 5.89 20.78 0.03
N ASP A 253 6.02 22.10 -0.06
CA ASP A 253 5.14 23.08 0.60
C ASP A 253 3.98 23.59 -0.28
N LEU A 254 3.93 23.18 -1.56
CA LEU A 254 2.93 23.64 -2.52
C LEU A 254 1.48 23.46 -2.04
N PRO A 255 1.05 22.30 -1.49
CA PRO A 255 -0.31 22.15 -0.99
C PRO A 255 -0.67 23.18 0.09
N SER A 256 0.22 23.42 1.05
CA SER A 256 0.00 24.41 2.11
C SER A 256 -0.18 25.83 1.56
N ARG A 257 0.63 26.21 0.55
CA ARG A 257 0.53 27.52 -0.12
C ARG A 257 -0.76 27.67 -0.89
N LEU A 258 -1.15 26.62 -1.63
CA LEU A 258 -2.40 26.63 -2.41
C LEU A 258 -3.63 26.71 -1.48
N ILE A 259 -3.63 25.98 -0.38
CA ILE A 259 -4.70 26.07 0.62
C ILE A 259 -4.78 27.51 1.17
N ALA A 260 -3.65 28.11 1.52
CA ALA A 260 -3.62 29.47 2.07
C ALA A 260 -4.13 30.53 1.08
N SER A 261 -3.93 30.33 -0.22
CA SER A 261 -4.37 31.23 -1.30
C SER A 261 -5.75 30.92 -1.87
N SER A 262 -6.35 29.76 -1.53
CA SER A 262 -7.67 29.39 -2.04
C SER A 262 -8.77 30.32 -1.52
N PRO A 263 -9.71 30.77 -2.37
CA PRO A 263 -10.88 31.54 -1.93
C PRO A 263 -11.80 30.73 -1.01
N TYR A 264 -11.65 29.39 -0.99
CA TYR A 264 -12.43 28.47 -0.17
C TYR A 264 -11.62 27.84 0.96
N ARG A 265 -10.51 28.47 1.39
CA ARG A 265 -9.67 27.97 2.49
C ARG A 265 -10.45 27.61 3.75
N ASP A 266 -11.53 28.35 4.03
CA ASP A 266 -12.38 28.12 5.20
C ASP A 266 -13.25 26.85 5.09
N ARG A 267 -13.23 26.20 3.92
CA ARG A 267 -13.85 24.88 3.65
C ARG A 267 -12.80 23.76 3.54
N ILE A 268 -11.53 24.03 3.91
CA ILE A 268 -10.45 23.06 3.86
C ILE A 268 -9.93 22.81 5.26
N THR A 269 -10.00 21.58 5.72
CA THR A 269 -9.34 21.11 6.93
C THR A 269 -8.05 20.40 6.51
N PHE A 270 -6.89 20.91 6.96
CA PHE A 270 -5.58 20.35 6.62
C PHE A 270 -4.88 19.78 7.85
N VAL A 271 -4.75 18.46 7.91
CA VAL A 271 -4.08 17.70 8.98
C VAL A 271 -2.74 17.22 8.45
N ASN A 272 -1.73 18.12 8.50
CA ASN A 272 -0.40 17.86 7.94
C ASN A 272 0.50 17.11 8.92
N ARG A 273 0.14 15.86 9.20
CA ARG A 273 0.93 14.92 10.02
C ARG A 273 0.52 13.49 9.73
N TYR A 274 1.34 12.56 10.18
CA TYR A 274 0.92 11.17 10.26
C TYR A 274 -0.12 11.01 11.40
N VAL A 275 -1.17 10.26 11.15
CA VAL A 275 -2.25 10.02 12.12
C VAL A 275 -2.23 8.57 12.60
N THR A 276 -2.78 8.31 13.78
CA THR A 276 -2.93 6.96 14.34
C THR A 276 -3.98 6.15 13.57
N ASP A 277 -4.00 4.84 13.75
CA ASP A 277 -5.02 3.96 13.16
C ASP A 277 -6.43 4.35 13.59
N ALA A 278 -6.62 4.72 14.87
CA ALA A 278 -7.91 5.17 15.39
C ALA A 278 -8.36 6.49 14.73
N GLU A 279 -7.45 7.46 14.56
CA GLU A 279 -7.77 8.69 13.84
C GLU A 279 -8.07 8.41 12.36
N ALA A 280 -7.30 7.54 11.70
CA ALA A 280 -7.56 7.13 10.33
C ALA A 280 -8.97 6.55 10.20
N ALA A 281 -9.34 5.60 11.05
CA ALA A 281 -10.69 5.03 11.10
C ALA A 281 -11.76 6.12 11.28
N GLY A 282 -11.54 7.08 12.18
CA GLY A 282 -12.44 8.20 12.41
C GLY A 282 -12.61 9.10 11.18
N TYR A 283 -11.54 9.40 10.43
CA TYR A 283 -11.62 10.19 9.20
C TYR A 283 -12.39 9.46 8.11
N PHE A 284 -12.14 8.16 7.89
CA PHE A 284 -12.91 7.37 6.93
C PHE A 284 -14.38 7.23 7.35
N ALA A 285 -14.67 7.07 8.64
CA ALA A 285 -16.04 7.04 9.16
C ALA A 285 -16.78 8.38 8.98
N GLY A 286 -16.05 9.49 8.99
CA GLY A 286 -16.59 10.85 8.78
C GLY A 286 -16.65 11.30 7.32
N ALA A 287 -16.10 10.51 6.38
CA ALA A 287 -16.06 10.84 4.96
C ALA A 287 -17.38 10.47 4.26
N ASP A 288 -17.80 11.33 3.33
CA ASP A 288 -18.88 11.02 2.40
C ASP A 288 -18.34 10.51 1.07
N VAL A 289 -17.20 11.07 0.61
CA VAL A 289 -16.51 10.66 -0.62
C VAL A 289 -15.00 10.69 -0.36
N VAL A 290 -14.29 9.63 -0.78
CA VAL A 290 -12.81 9.61 -0.76
C VAL A 290 -12.30 10.02 -2.14
N VAL A 291 -11.35 10.97 -2.18
CA VAL A 291 -10.82 11.51 -3.45
C VAL A 291 -9.31 11.28 -3.51
N LEU A 292 -8.87 10.56 -4.54
CA LEU A 292 -7.48 10.16 -4.77
C LEU A 292 -7.00 10.62 -6.16
N PRO A 293 -6.61 11.89 -6.33
CA PRO A 293 -6.36 12.53 -7.62
C PRO A 293 -4.94 12.25 -8.15
N TYR A 294 -4.52 11.01 -8.10
CA TYR A 294 -3.15 10.62 -8.38
C TYR A 294 -2.75 10.81 -9.84
N HIS A 295 -1.53 11.28 -10.09
CA HIS A 295 -0.97 11.34 -11.45
C HIS A 295 -0.39 9.99 -11.88
N ARG A 296 -0.12 9.09 -10.93
CA ARG A 296 0.35 7.72 -11.14
C ARG A 296 0.24 6.91 -9.86
N SER A 297 -0.02 5.63 -9.98
CA SER A 297 0.00 4.68 -8.86
C SER A 297 0.01 3.25 -9.38
N SER A 298 0.72 2.35 -8.73
CA SER A 298 0.55 0.90 -8.90
C SER A 298 -0.64 0.40 -8.07
N SER A 299 -0.69 0.79 -6.79
CA SER A 299 -1.76 0.45 -5.86
C SER A 299 -1.99 1.60 -4.86
N SER A 300 -3.09 1.55 -4.11
CA SER A 300 -3.41 2.59 -3.12
C SER A 300 -4.04 1.99 -1.88
N GLY A 301 -3.34 2.04 -0.74
CA GLY A 301 -3.89 1.67 0.55
C GLY A 301 -5.16 2.45 0.92
N PRO A 302 -5.18 3.80 0.80
CA PRO A 302 -6.40 4.59 1.02
C PRO A 302 -7.58 4.20 0.14
N LEU A 303 -7.35 3.78 -1.11
CA LEU A 303 -8.41 3.25 -1.98
C LEU A 303 -9.00 1.96 -1.39
N GLN A 304 -8.13 1.05 -0.97
CA GLN A 304 -8.56 -0.23 -0.38
C GLN A 304 -9.33 -0.04 0.93
N ILE A 305 -8.93 0.92 1.76
CA ILE A 305 -9.68 1.29 2.98
C ILE A 305 -11.07 1.84 2.61
N ALA A 306 -11.13 2.78 1.65
CA ALA A 306 -12.38 3.40 1.24
C ALA A 306 -13.37 2.37 0.67
N MET A 307 -12.90 1.46 -0.19
CA MET A 307 -13.71 0.41 -0.79
C MET A 307 -14.16 -0.61 0.27
N ALA A 308 -13.28 -1.01 1.19
CA ALA A 308 -13.65 -1.89 2.31
C ALA A 308 -14.70 -1.25 3.25
N ALA A 309 -14.64 0.08 3.42
CA ALA A 309 -15.64 0.85 4.17
C ALA A 309 -16.93 1.10 3.37
N GLY A 310 -17.02 0.67 2.12
CA GLY A 310 -18.18 0.86 1.24
C GLY A 310 -18.42 2.31 0.84
N LEU A 311 -17.38 3.17 0.82
CA LEU A 311 -17.51 4.59 0.51
C LEU A 311 -17.48 4.85 -1.00
N PRO A 312 -18.20 5.87 -1.49
CA PRO A 312 -17.94 6.43 -2.81
C PRO A 312 -16.49 6.88 -2.92
N VAL A 313 -15.84 6.56 -4.06
CA VAL A 313 -14.45 6.93 -4.32
C VAL A 313 -14.32 7.64 -5.66
N VAL A 314 -13.57 8.74 -5.67
CA VAL A 314 -13.12 9.39 -6.90
C VAL A 314 -11.62 9.11 -7.03
N THR A 315 -11.22 8.51 -8.14
CA THR A 315 -9.81 8.29 -8.45
C THR A 315 -9.52 8.62 -9.90
N THR A 316 -8.26 8.72 -10.26
CA THR A 316 -7.84 9.04 -11.61
C THR A 316 -7.56 7.78 -12.44
N ARG A 317 -7.65 7.90 -13.77
CA ARG A 317 -7.37 6.82 -14.73
C ARG A 317 -5.88 6.54 -14.86
N VAL A 318 -5.23 6.08 -13.78
CA VAL A 318 -3.79 5.83 -13.77
C VAL A 318 -3.45 4.43 -13.23
N GLY A 319 -2.51 3.77 -13.90
CA GLY A 319 -1.89 2.54 -13.46
C GLY A 319 -2.88 1.46 -12.99
N GLY A 320 -2.59 0.85 -11.85
CA GLY A 320 -3.43 -0.19 -11.28
C GLY A 320 -4.72 0.29 -10.62
N LEU A 321 -4.95 1.62 -10.48
CA LEU A 321 -6.18 2.14 -9.85
C LEU A 321 -7.42 1.83 -10.69
N VAL A 322 -7.30 1.86 -12.02
CA VAL A 322 -8.40 1.52 -12.93
C VAL A 322 -8.85 0.07 -12.71
N GLU A 323 -7.89 -0.84 -12.62
CA GLU A 323 -8.18 -2.26 -12.38
C GLU A 323 -8.71 -2.51 -10.95
N ALA A 324 -8.16 -1.78 -9.97
CA ALA A 324 -8.58 -1.92 -8.57
C ALA A 324 -10.02 -1.46 -8.33
N THR A 325 -10.53 -0.54 -9.14
CA THR A 325 -11.91 -0.02 -9.05
C THR A 325 -12.88 -0.72 -10.00
N ASP A 326 -12.39 -1.62 -10.85
CA ASP A 326 -13.24 -2.37 -11.77
C ASP A 326 -14.24 -3.24 -11.00
N GLY A 327 -15.52 -3.09 -11.33
CA GLY A 327 -16.61 -3.78 -10.62
C GLY A 327 -17.01 -3.19 -9.27
N TYR A 328 -16.37 -2.09 -8.79
CA TYR A 328 -16.80 -1.40 -7.58
C TYR A 328 -17.84 -0.31 -7.92
N PRO A 329 -19.11 -0.47 -7.52
CA PRO A 329 -20.19 0.46 -7.97
C PRO A 329 -20.06 1.87 -7.41
N GLY A 330 -19.31 2.06 -6.32
CA GLY A 330 -19.06 3.38 -5.72
C GLY A 330 -17.91 4.15 -6.37
N ALA A 331 -17.27 3.63 -7.43
CA ALA A 331 -16.12 4.27 -8.07
C ALA A 331 -16.51 5.23 -9.19
N VAL A 332 -15.90 6.41 -9.19
CA VAL A 332 -15.95 7.39 -10.27
C VAL A 332 -14.54 7.73 -10.71
N LEU A 333 -14.26 7.67 -12.02
CA LEU A 333 -12.94 7.88 -12.58
C LEU A 333 -12.83 9.27 -13.22
N ALA A 334 -11.78 10.02 -12.85
CA ALA A 334 -11.40 11.30 -13.45
C ALA A 334 -10.13 11.17 -14.30
N GLU A 335 -9.92 12.12 -15.22
CA GLU A 335 -8.66 12.22 -15.94
C GLU A 335 -7.56 12.79 -15.04
N PRO A 336 -6.33 12.24 -15.06
CA PRO A 336 -5.22 12.73 -14.26
C PRO A 336 -4.81 14.15 -14.66
N ALA A 337 -4.29 14.92 -13.69
CA ALA A 337 -3.86 16.31 -13.88
C ALA A 337 -4.94 17.22 -14.50
N SER A 338 -6.22 16.95 -14.22
CA SER A 338 -7.35 17.71 -14.72
C SER A 338 -8.30 18.10 -13.58
N PRO A 339 -8.13 19.29 -12.96
CA PRO A 339 -9.03 19.78 -11.91
C PRO A 339 -10.50 19.82 -12.35
N ARG A 340 -10.77 20.10 -13.64
CA ARG A 340 -12.13 20.12 -14.18
C ARG A 340 -12.76 18.73 -14.18
N SER A 341 -12.05 17.73 -14.75
CA SER A 341 -12.54 16.35 -14.73
C SER A 341 -12.72 15.82 -13.31
N LEU A 342 -11.82 16.22 -12.40
CA LEU A 342 -11.92 15.87 -10.99
C LEU A 342 -13.14 16.49 -10.32
N ALA A 343 -13.44 17.77 -10.59
CA ALA A 343 -14.63 18.44 -10.09
C ALA A 343 -15.92 17.77 -10.60
N ASP A 344 -15.99 17.44 -11.88
CA ASP A 344 -17.14 16.77 -12.48
C ASP A 344 -17.35 15.37 -11.86
N ALA A 345 -16.26 14.62 -11.65
CA ALA A 345 -16.30 13.32 -10.97
C ALA A 345 -16.73 13.42 -9.50
N ILE A 346 -16.30 14.45 -8.77
CA ILE A 346 -16.73 14.72 -7.39
C ILE A 346 -18.25 14.99 -7.33
N VAL A 347 -18.80 15.77 -8.25
CA VAL A 347 -20.25 16.01 -8.33
C VAL A 347 -20.99 14.71 -8.56
N GLN A 348 -20.51 13.87 -9.48
CA GLN A 348 -21.12 12.55 -9.73
C GLN A 348 -21.06 11.66 -8.48
N ALA A 349 -19.92 11.60 -7.80
CA ALA A 349 -19.75 10.80 -6.59
C ALA A 349 -20.58 11.30 -5.41
N ALA A 350 -20.83 12.61 -5.33
CA ALA A 350 -21.75 13.18 -4.34
C ALA A 350 -23.18 12.66 -4.48
N GLY A 351 -23.62 12.32 -5.71
CA GLY A 351 -24.90 11.66 -5.97
C GLY A 351 -24.96 10.20 -5.50
N LEU A 352 -23.84 9.60 -5.16
CA LEU A 352 -23.72 8.23 -4.66
C LEU A 352 -23.65 8.16 -3.12
N VAL A 353 -23.69 9.29 -2.43
CA VAL A 353 -23.62 9.35 -0.95
C VAL A 353 -24.88 8.76 -0.33
N GLY A 354 -24.71 7.91 0.67
CA GLY A 354 -25.79 7.29 1.45
C GLY A 354 -25.65 5.77 1.54
N PRO A 355 -25.80 5.01 0.45
CA PRO A 355 -25.62 3.56 0.50
C PRO A 355 -24.12 3.19 0.74
N ARG A 356 -23.90 1.99 1.30
CA ARG A 356 -22.59 1.36 1.33
C ARG A 356 -22.47 0.38 0.17
N PHE A 357 -21.32 0.43 -0.50
CA PHE A 357 -21.03 -0.40 -1.66
C PHE A 357 -20.24 -1.64 -1.27
N GLU A 358 -20.51 -2.74 -1.95
CA GLU A 358 -19.75 -3.98 -1.86
C GLU A 358 -18.91 -4.17 -3.13
N GLY A 359 -17.95 -5.10 -3.12
CA GLY A 359 -17.15 -5.44 -4.30
C GLY A 359 -15.65 -5.25 -4.11
N ALA A 360 -15.19 -4.87 -2.91
CA ALA A 360 -13.76 -4.93 -2.59
C ALA A 360 -13.29 -6.39 -2.51
N SER A 361 -12.08 -6.70 -3.06
CA SER A 361 -11.44 -8.00 -2.86
C SER A 361 -11.17 -8.26 -1.39
N THR A 362 -11.39 -9.50 -0.94
CA THR A 362 -11.19 -9.90 0.46
C THR A 362 -9.85 -10.58 0.68
N TRP A 363 -9.39 -10.64 1.93
CA TRP A 363 -8.20 -11.43 2.30
C TRP A 363 -8.39 -12.93 2.06
N ALA A 364 -9.63 -13.44 2.14
CA ALA A 364 -9.94 -14.82 1.79
C ALA A 364 -9.71 -15.10 0.30
N ASP A 365 -10.05 -14.15 -0.58
CA ASP A 365 -9.79 -14.26 -2.02
C ASP A 365 -8.29 -14.21 -2.32
N THR A 366 -7.55 -13.32 -1.65
CA THR A 366 -6.09 -13.24 -1.74
C THR A 366 -5.44 -14.55 -1.34
N VAL A 367 -5.82 -15.13 -0.19
CA VAL A 367 -5.26 -16.43 0.27
C VAL A 367 -5.65 -17.57 -0.67
N ARG A 368 -6.86 -17.58 -1.22
CA ARG A 368 -7.27 -18.59 -2.22
C ARG A 368 -6.36 -18.54 -3.45
N SER A 369 -6.11 -17.36 -3.98
CA SER A 369 -5.20 -17.16 -5.12
C SER A 369 -3.76 -17.56 -4.79
N TYR A 370 -3.30 -17.29 -3.56
CA TYR A 370 -2.01 -17.78 -3.08
C TYR A 370 -1.98 -19.28 -2.92
N SER A 371 -3.05 -19.92 -2.43
CA SER A 371 -3.14 -21.40 -2.33
C SER A 371 -2.95 -22.05 -3.69
N GLU A 372 -3.64 -21.56 -4.71
CA GLU A 372 -3.52 -22.07 -6.08
C GLU A 372 -2.09 -21.92 -6.62
N LEU A 373 -1.46 -20.76 -6.38
CA LEU A 373 -0.07 -20.49 -6.75
C LEU A 373 0.89 -21.46 -6.05
N LEU A 374 0.76 -21.58 -4.71
CA LEU A 374 1.62 -22.42 -3.89
C LEU A 374 1.47 -23.90 -4.25
N ASP A 375 0.26 -24.39 -4.47
CA ASP A 375 0.00 -25.76 -4.92
C ASP A 375 0.69 -26.04 -6.26
N GLY A 376 0.72 -25.05 -7.17
CA GLY A 376 1.39 -25.18 -8.46
C GLY A 376 2.91 -25.22 -8.40
N ILE A 377 3.55 -24.56 -7.42
CA ILE A 377 5.02 -24.49 -7.32
C ILE A 377 5.62 -25.47 -6.30
N LEU A 378 4.81 -26.01 -5.37
CA LEU A 378 5.27 -26.96 -4.35
C LEU A 378 5.23 -28.43 -4.83
N ARG A 379 4.42 -28.71 -5.86
CA ARG A 379 4.46 -29.99 -6.58
C ARG A 379 5.74 -30.11 -7.41
#